data_4a60e14d36968e432fc5ef4d75e610a2
#
_entry.id   4a60e14d36968e432fc5ef4d75e610a2
#
_cell.length_a   1.000
_cell.length_b   1.000
_cell.length_c   1.000
_cell.angle_alpha   90.00
_cell.angle_beta   90.00
_cell.angle_gamma   90.00
#
_symmetry.space_group_name_H-M   'P 1'
#
loop_
_entity.id
_entity.type
_entity.pdbx_description
1 polymer ?
#
loop_
_entity_poly.entity_id
_entity_poly.type
_entity_poly.pdbx_seq_one_letter_code
_entity_poly.pdbx_strand_id
1 'polypeptide(L)'
;MQITKAEELIENEEIEFIGELPNLINTHIHIHGKNNILVCEEGVTLSNSRIDFHQENSILYLSSNIHNYQVTISLNRDSVCFIGKNNYFNGTTTIVASEGKNVIIGNDCLFSYSVVLRVSDGHAIFSTNDSKRLNHAKSIYIGDHVWFGQNAFIFKGTQIHSGSIIGAGSIVSNKIIPSNVTYAGNPVRLIKEDTFWIPHSTQNWSGEDIEKMSEYKSEIFTFENDETTLDFNEIDEELLKSNAEESLDYITIYFLNNHKNRFALKNNEK
;
A
#
# COMPACT_ATOMS: atom_id res chain seq x y z
N MET A 1 -17.59 3.19 -17.69
CA MET A 1 -17.19 2.18 -18.71
C MET A 1 -16.54 0.99 -18.04
N GLN A 2 -16.57 -0.21 -18.65
CA GLN A 2 -15.87 -1.40 -18.14
C GLN A 2 -14.83 -1.85 -19.15
N ILE A 3 -13.60 -2.03 -18.71
CA ILE A 3 -12.44 -2.50 -19.50
C ILE A 3 -12.13 -3.93 -19.11
N THR A 4 -11.97 -4.78 -20.09
CA THR A 4 -11.59 -6.20 -19.92
C THR A 4 -10.38 -6.61 -20.76
N LYS A 5 -9.98 -5.75 -21.69
CA LYS A 5 -8.78 -5.90 -22.53
C LYS A 5 -7.91 -4.66 -22.38
N ALA A 6 -6.61 -4.86 -22.24
CA ALA A 6 -5.69 -3.77 -21.96
C ALA A 6 -5.65 -2.69 -23.06
N GLU A 7 -5.85 -3.09 -24.32
CA GLU A 7 -5.87 -2.17 -25.46
C GLU A 7 -6.97 -1.11 -25.34
N GLU A 8 -8.08 -1.43 -24.67
CA GLU A 8 -9.19 -0.50 -24.43
C GLU A 8 -8.79 0.69 -23.54
N LEU A 9 -7.66 0.60 -22.81
CA LEU A 9 -7.11 1.72 -22.02
C LEU A 9 -6.58 2.85 -22.89
N ILE A 10 -5.97 2.52 -24.05
CA ILE A 10 -5.39 3.53 -24.96
C ILE A 10 -6.48 4.34 -25.66
N GLU A 11 -7.59 3.71 -25.96
CA GLU A 11 -8.71 4.33 -26.71
C GLU A 11 -9.68 5.09 -25.80
N ASN A 12 -9.47 5.08 -24.49
CA ASN A 12 -10.40 5.60 -23.50
C ASN A 12 -10.12 7.07 -23.17
N GLU A 13 -11.08 7.95 -23.46
CA GLU A 13 -10.99 9.39 -23.18
C GLU A 13 -11.32 9.76 -21.71
N GLU A 14 -11.80 8.80 -20.89
CA GLU A 14 -12.17 9.04 -19.48
C GLU A 14 -11.01 8.85 -18.51
N ILE A 15 -9.90 8.24 -18.99
CA ILE A 15 -8.70 7.98 -18.18
C ILE A 15 -7.44 8.27 -18.99
N GLU A 16 -6.45 8.89 -18.37
CA GLU A 16 -5.10 8.99 -18.91
C GLU A 16 -4.34 7.71 -18.55
N PHE A 17 -3.94 6.94 -19.58
CA PHE A 17 -3.11 5.75 -19.38
C PHE A 17 -1.65 6.06 -19.71
N ILE A 18 -0.74 5.74 -18.77
CA ILE A 18 0.69 5.99 -18.90
C ILE A 18 1.48 4.71 -18.67
N GLY A 19 2.47 4.44 -19.51
CA GLY A 19 3.38 3.32 -19.38
C GLY A 19 3.09 2.16 -20.31
N GLU A 20 3.29 0.92 -19.84
CA GLU A 20 3.09 -0.29 -20.65
C GLU A 20 1.75 -0.95 -20.36
N LEU A 21 1.14 -1.54 -21.41
CA LEU A 21 -0.12 -2.23 -21.28
C LEU A 21 -0.01 -3.40 -20.30
N PRO A 22 -0.84 -3.43 -19.23
CA PRO A 22 -0.81 -4.53 -18.28
C PRO A 22 -1.39 -5.81 -18.89
N ASN A 23 -0.90 -6.96 -18.43
CA ASN A 23 -1.56 -8.23 -18.72
C ASN A 23 -2.78 -8.40 -17.80
N LEU A 24 -3.98 -8.50 -18.38
CA LEU A 24 -5.25 -8.66 -17.65
C LEU A 24 -5.70 -10.12 -17.68
N ILE A 25 -5.67 -10.80 -16.54
CA ILE A 25 -6.13 -12.19 -16.38
C ILE A 25 -7.35 -12.18 -15.47
N ASN A 26 -8.54 -12.49 -15.98
CA ASN A 26 -9.79 -12.45 -15.19
C ASN A 26 -9.92 -11.15 -14.37
N THR A 27 -9.69 -10.01 -15.02
CA THR A 27 -9.60 -8.70 -14.39
C THR A 27 -10.54 -7.72 -15.06
N HIS A 28 -11.15 -6.86 -14.27
CA HIS A 28 -12.06 -5.81 -14.73
C HIS A 28 -11.62 -4.45 -14.18
N ILE A 29 -11.58 -3.44 -15.06
CA ILE A 29 -11.33 -2.04 -14.68
C ILE A 29 -12.59 -1.25 -15.05
N HIS A 30 -13.17 -0.57 -14.05
CA HIS A 30 -14.33 0.30 -14.25
C HIS A 30 -13.91 1.75 -14.07
N ILE A 31 -14.31 2.60 -15.01
CA ILE A 31 -13.95 4.01 -14.99
C ILE A 31 -15.23 4.82 -14.99
N HIS A 32 -15.33 5.70 -14.01
CA HIS A 32 -16.33 6.74 -13.87
C HIS A 32 -15.63 8.04 -13.47
N GLY A 33 -16.10 9.16 -14.00
CA GLY A 33 -15.48 10.46 -13.78
C GLY A 33 -14.41 10.78 -14.83
N LYS A 34 -13.69 11.88 -14.63
CA LYS A 34 -12.69 12.42 -15.56
C LYS A 34 -11.38 12.68 -14.84
N ASN A 35 -10.33 12.95 -15.62
CA ASN A 35 -8.99 13.29 -15.10
C ASN A 35 -8.43 12.21 -14.17
N ASN A 36 -8.78 10.95 -14.36
CA ASN A 36 -8.17 9.84 -13.67
C ASN A 36 -6.91 9.40 -14.42
N ILE A 37 -5.90 8.96 -13.69
CA ILE A 37 -4.63 8.49 -14.25
C ILE A 37 -4.40 7.05 -13.80
N LEU A 38 -4.11 6.18 -14.76
CA LEU A 38 -3.61 4.83 -14.51
C LEU A 38 -2.20 4.71 -15.06
N VAL A 39 -1.24 4.47 -14.18
CA VAL A 39 0.13 4.20 -14.56
C VAL A 39 0.44 2.73 -14.35
N CYS A 40 0.97 2.07 -15.37
CA CYS A 40 1.52 0.72 -15.26
C CYS A 40 2.96 0.73 -15.76
N GLU A 41 3.92 0.37 -14.88
CA GLU A 41 5.29 0.10 -15.31
C GLU A 41 5.38 -1.23 -16.08
N GLU A 42 6.54 -1.52 -16.68
CA GLU A 42 6.80 -2.76 -17.41
C GLU A 42 6.49 -4.01 -16.57
N GLY A 43 5.87 -5.02 -17.19
CA GLY A 43 5.63 -6.32 -16.60
C GLY A 43 4.46 -6.40 -15.62
N VAL A 44 3.63 -5.35 -15.50
CA VAL A 44 2.44 -5.40 -14.65
C VAL A 44 1.46 -6.45 -15.16
N THR A 45 1.14 -7.42 -14.30
CA THR A 45 0.08 -8.42 -14.52
C THR A 45 -0.96 -8.32 -13.42
N LEU A 46 -2.21 -8.07 -13.80
CA LEU A 46 -3.37 -8.07 -12.92
C LEU A 46 -4.12 -9.38 -13.06
N SER A 47 -4.27 -10.15 -11.98
CA SER A 47 -4.90 -11.47 -11.99
C SER A 47 -6.02 -11.54 -10.96
N ASN A 48 -7.22 -11.98 -11.38
CA ASN A 48 -8.40 -12.04 -10.51
C ASN A 48 -8.63 -10.72 -9.76
N SER A 49 -8.45 -9.62 -10.46
CA SER A 49 -8.44 -8.27 -9.88
C SER A 49 -9.64 -7.44 -10.34
N ARG A 50 -9.97 -6.47 -9.53
CA ARG A 50 -10.96 -5.44 -9.84
C ARG A 50 -10.44 -4.07 -9.47
N ILE A 51 -10.55 -3.12 -10.40
CA ILE A 51 -10.17 -1.72 -10.19
C ILE A 51 -11.37 -0.87 -10.53
N ASP A 52 -11.81 -0.03 -9.60
CA ASP A 52 -12.93 0.89 -9.77
C ASP A 52 -12.47 2.33 -9.52
N PHE A 53 -12.47 3.17 -10.56
CA PHE A 53 -12.42 4.62 -10.43
C PHE A 53 -13.86 5.10 -10.35
N HIS A 54 -14.31 5.50 -9.16
CA HIS A 54 -15.71 5.89 -8.92
C HIS A 54 -16.00 7.36 -9.24
N GLN A 55 -14.98 8.21 -9.17
CA GLN A 55 -15.09 9.66 -9.36
C GLN A 55 -13.83 10.19 -10.06
N GLU A 56 -13.66 11.52 -10.09
CA GLU A 56 -12.60 12.19 -10.83
C GLU A 56 -11.29 12.38 -10.03
N ASN A 57 -10.23 12.77 -10.74
CA ASN A 57 -8.92 13.24 -10.26
C ASN A 57 -8.16 12.21 -9.40
N SER A 58 -8.29 10.93 -9.67
CA SER A 58 -7.60 9.89 -8.89
C SER A 58 -6.48 9.24 -9.68
N ILE A 59 -5.44 8.81 -8.97
CA ILE A 59 -4.29 8.12 -9.53
C ILE A 59 -4.21 6.71 -8.99
N LEU A 60 -4.01 5.76 -9.89
CA LEU A 60 -3.48 4.44 -9.56
C LEU A 60 -2.13 4.26 -10.24
N TYR A 61 -1.09 4.11 -9.44
CA TYR A 61 0.26 3.80 -9.90
C TYR A 61 0.63 2.36 -9.52
N LEU A 62 0.88 1.52 -10.52
CA LEU A 62 1.30 0.12 -10.36
C LEU A 62 2.74 -0.01 -10.86
N SER A 63 3.69 -0.20 -9.95
CA SER A 63 5.08 -0.41 -10.31
C SER A 63 5.33 -1.82 -10.88
N SER A 64 6.47 -1.99 -11.54
CA SER A 64 6.95 -3.30 -12.03
C SER A 64 6.91 -4.34 -10.93
N ASN A 65 6.37 -5.51 -11.25
CA ASN A 65 6.22 -6.56 -10.26
C ASN A 65 6.48 -7.93 -10.89
N ILE A 66 7.39 -8.71 -10.30
CA ILE A 66 7.65 -10.09 -10.70
C ILE A 66 6.51 -11.05 -10.32
N HIS A 67 5.61 -10.59 -9.45
CA HIS A 67 4.41 -11.31 -9.03
C HIS A 67 3.15 -10.67 -9.62
N ASN A 68 2.10 -11.45 -9.79
CA ASN A 68 0.82 -10.89 -10.23
C ASN A 68 0.19 -10.05 -9.12
N TYR A 69 -0.35 -8.91 -9.48
CA TYR A 69 -1.26 -8.17 -8.61
C TYR A 69 -2.58 -8.96 -8.46
N GLN A 70 -2.98 -9.22 -7.23
CA GLN A 70 -4.29 -9.77 -6.88
C GLN A 70 -4.99 -8.78 -5.95
N VAL A 71 -5.76 -7.86 -6.53
CA VAL A 71 -6.26 -6.69 -5.81
C VAL A 71 -7.71 -6.36 -6.15
N THR A 72 -8.43 -5.83 -5.18
CA THR A 72 -9.66 -5.08 -5.38
C THR A 72 -9.42 -3.65 -4.92
N ILE A 73 -9.33 -2.71 -5.87
CA ILE A 73 -9.01 -1.31 -5.60
C ILE A 73 -10.20 -0.43 -5.93
N SER A 74 -10.65 0.37 -4.98
CA SER A 74 -11.69 1.39 -5.16
C SER A 74 -11.11 2.76 -4.89
N LEU A 75 -11.10 3.61 -5.93
CA LEU A 75 -10.64 4.99 -5.87
C LEU A 75 -11.83 5.93 -6.01
N ASN A 76 -11.96 6.83 -5.07
CA ASN A 76 -12.92 7.92 -5.13
C ASN A 76 -12.18 9.23 -5.40
N ARG A 77 -12.90 10.36 -5.42
CA ARG A 77 -12.37 11.68 -5.78
C ARG A 77 -11.04 12.00 -5.08
N ASP A 78 -10.13 12.59 -5.86
CA ASP A 78 -8.89 13.22 -5.40
C ASP A 78 -7.99 12.25 -4.57
N SER A 79 -7.99 10.96 -4.89
CA SER A 79 -7.26 9.94 -4.13
C SER A 79 -6.08 9.39 -4.93
N VAL A 80 -4.97 9.17 -4.26
CA VAL A 80 -3.79 8.51 -4.82
C VAL A 80 -3.64 7.12 -4.21
N CYS A 81 -3.47 6.11 -5.08
CA CYS A 81 -3.03 4.78 -4.71
C CYS A 81 -1.72 4.47 -5.44
N PHE A 82 -0.63 4.40 -4.70
CA PHE A 82 0.67 4.00 -5.22
C PHE A 82 1.05 2.64 -4.66
N ILE A 83 1.44 1.71 -5.53
CA ILE A 83 1.94 0.38 -5.15
C ILE A 83 3.32 0.19 -5.77
N GLY A 84 4.33 0.14 -4.90
CA GLY A 84 5.74 -0.02 -5.27
C GLY A 84 6.07 -1.39 -5.86
N LYS A 85 7.37 -1.63 -6.09
CA LYS A 85 7.89 -2.80 -6.82
C LYS A 85 7.83 -4.08 -6.00
N ASN A 86 7.74 -5.21 -6.69
CA ASN A 86 7.95 -6.57 -6.16
C ASN A 86 7.08 -6.96 -4.97
N ASN A 87 5.90 -6.39 -4.85
CA ASN A 87 4.94 -6.74 -3.81
C ASN A 87 4.32 -8.12 -4.10
N TYR A 88 4.26 -8.99 -3.09
CA TYR A 88 3.71 -10.33 -3.21
C TYR A 88 2.31 -10.43 -2.58
N PHE A 89 1.34 -10.84 -3.38
CA PHE A 89 -0.05 -11.00 -2.97
C PHE A 89 -0.43 -12.50 -2.96
N ASN A 90 -0.53 -13.11 -1.78
CA ASN A 90 -0.97 -14.51 -1.64
C ASN A 90 -2.44 -14.72 -2.02
N GLY A 91 -3.22 -13.65 -2.00
CA GLY A 91 -4.63 -13.62 -2.37
C GLY A 91 -5.10 -12.18 -2.48
N THR A 92 -6.39 -11.99 -2.77
CA THR A 92 -6.93 -10.66 -3.02
C THR A 92 -6.75 -9.73 -1.82
N THR A 93 -6.02 -8.64 -2.04
CA THR A 93 -5.91 -7.50 -1.11
C THR A 93 -6.92 -6.44 -1.51
N THR A 94 -7.70 -5.96 -0.54
CA THR A 94 -8.69 -4.91 -0.77
C THR A 94 -8.15 -3.55 -0.35
N ILE A 95 -8.21 -2.57 -1.25
CA ILE A 95 -7.75 -1.19 -1.02
C ILE A 95 -8.90 -0.24 -1.33
N VAL A 96 -9.25 0.62 -0.38
CA VAL A 96 -10.28 1.66 -0.56
C VAL A 96 -9.70 3.01 -0.19
N ALA A 97 -9.48 3.85 -1.19
CA ALA A 97 -9.08 5.24 -1.04
C ALA A 97 -10.25 6.17 -1.36
N SER A 98 -10.56 7.09 -0.48
CA SER A 98 -11.74 7.96 -0.59
C SER A 98 -11.58 9.24 0.22
N GLU A 99 -12.46 10.21 -0.03
CA GLU A 99 -12.46 11.51 0.65
C GLU A 99 -11.14 12.29 0.47
N GLY A 100 -10.51 12.21 -0.71
CA GLY A 100 -9.24 12.85 -0.99
C GLY A 100 -8.08 12.31 -0.14
N LYS A 101 -8.11 11.04 0.26
CA LYS A 101 -7.06 10.42 1.06
C LYS A 101 -6.35 9.30 0.30
N ASN A 102 -5.10 9.09 0.66
CA ASN A 102 -4.13 8.34 -0.11
C ASN A 102 -3.80 6.98 0.53
N VAL A 103 -3.43 6.02 -0.32
CA VAL A 103 -2.82 4.75 0.10
C VAL A 103 -1.49 4.61 -0.63
N ILE A 104 -0.40 4.70 0.10
CA ILE A 104 0.95 4.55 -0.43
C ILE A 104 1.56 3.27 0.13
N ILE A 105 2.03 2.41 -0.76
CA ILE A 105 2.65 1.12 -0.42
C ILE A 105 4.05 1.08 -1.05
N GLY A 106 5.06 0.84 -0.24
CA GLY A 106 6.44 0.70 -0.66
C GLY A 106 6.72 -0.58 -1.45
N ASN A 107 8.00 -0.92 -1.55
CA ASN A 107 8.48 -2.07 -2.31
C ASN A 107 8.55 -3.33 -1.45
N ASP A 108 8.61 -4.51 -2.09
CA ASP A 108 8.96 -5.80 -1.50
C ASP A 108 8.09 -6.21 -0.29
N CYS A 109 6.85 -5.72 -0.21
CA CYS A 109 5.91 -6.10 0.83
C CYS A 109 5.27 -7.47 0.54
N LEU A 110 4.87 -8.17 1.61
CA LEU A 110 4.13 -9.42 1.53
C LEU A 110 2.74 -9.25 2.12
N PHE A 111 1.73 -9.47 1.28
CA PHE A 111 0.32 -9.47 1.67
C PHE A 111 -0.18 -10.91 1.72
N SER A 112 -0.47 -11.42 2.93
CA SER A 112 -1.14 -12.71 3.08
C SER A 112 -2.62 -12.61 2.65
N TYR A 113 -3.38 -13.66 2.78
CA TYR A 113 -4.77 -13.69 2.33
C TYR A 113 -5.65 -12.65 3.03
N SER A 114 -6.53 -12.00 2.27
CA SER A 114 -7.61 -11.14 2.78
C SER A 114 -7.13 -9.95 3.62
N VAL A 115 -6.06 -9.29 3.21
CA VAL A 115 -5.62 -8.02 3.81
C VAL A 115 -6.51 -6.89 3.30
N VAL A 116 -6.90 -5.97 4.18
CA VAL A 116 -7.77 -4.84 3.86
C VAL A 116 -7.12 -3.53 4.30
N LEU A 117 -7.01 -2.56 3.38
CA LEU A 117 -6.58 -1.18 3.64
C LEU A 117 -7.75 -0.23 3.36
N ARG A 118 -8.12 0.61 4.33
CA ARG A 118 -9.27 1.49 4.18
C ARG A 118 -9.07 2.84 4.87
N VAL A 119 -9.14 3.94 4.10
CA VAL A 119 -8.85 5.30 4.58
C VAL A 119 -10.05 5.99 5.23
N SER A 120 -11.26 5.42 5.13
CA SER A 120 -12.48 6.01 5.71
C SER A 120 -13.46 4.96 6.22
N ASP A 121 -14.42 5.39 7.04
CA ASP A 121 -15.46 4.49 7.59
C ASP A 121 -16.65 4.30 6.64
N GLY A 122 -16.73 5.07 5.54
CA GLY A 122 -17.81 5.01 4.56
C GLY A 122 -19.08 5.79 4.96
N HIS A 123 -19.32 6.00 6.25
CA HIS A 123 -20.45 6.79 6.77
C HIS A 123 -19.96 7.83 7.76
N ALA A 124 -20.50 9.06 7.70
CA ALA A 124 -20.15 10.13 8.62
C ALA A 124 -20.77 9.89 10.00
N ILE A 125 -19.96 10.10 11.04
CA ILE A 125 -20.37 10.05 12.45
C ILE A 125 -20.28 11.45 13.03
N PHE A 126 -21.35 11.90 13.67
CA PHE A 126 -21.43 13.24 14.24
C PHE A 126 -21.58 13.17 15.76
N SER A 127 -21.02 14.19 16.43
CA SER A 127 -21.21 14.41 17.86
C SER A 127 -22.65 14.84 18.13
N THR A 128 -23.29 14.25 19.12
CA THR A 128 -24.63 14.68 19.57
C THR A 128 -24.59 15.98 20.36
N ASN A 129 -23.40 16.40 20.83
CA ASN A 129 -23.25 17.59 21.66
C ASN A 129 -23.10 18.88 20.85
N ASP A 130 -22.32 18.84 19.75
CA ASP A 130 -21.95 20.03 18.98
C ASP A 130 -22.14 19.84 17.47
N SER A 131 -22.73 18.74 17.05
CA SER A 131 -23.02 18.39 15.65
C SER A 131 -21.79 18.35 14.73
N LYS A 132 -20.58 18.25 15.28
CA LYS A 132 -19.36 18.15 14.49
C LYS A 132 -19.10 16.74 14.06
N ARG A 133 -18.55 16.58 12.84
CA ARG A 133 -18.10 15.28 12.33
C ARG A 133 -16.88 14.79 13.12
N LEU A 134 -16.91 13.54 13.58
CA LEU A 134 -15.88 12.92 14.41
C LEU A 134 -14.89 12.05 13.62
N ASN A 135 -15.33 11.44 12.54
CA ASN A 135 -14.62 10.37 11.86
C ASN A 135 -14.10 10.75 10.47
N HIS A 136 -13.36 11.84 10.38
CA HIS A 136 -12.71 12.22 9.11
C HIS A 136 -11.80 11.10 8.59
N ALA A 137 -11.73 10.97 7.27
CA ALA A 137 -10.78 10.09 6.60
C ALA A 137 -9.33 10.54 6.85
N LYS A 138 -8.39 9.59 6.83
CA LYS A 138 -6.95 9.83 6.90
C LYS A 138 -6.23 8.84 6.00
N SER A 139 -5.14 9.28 5.39
CA SER A 139 -4.32 8.44 4.52
C SER A 139 -3.67 7.25 5.25
N ILE A 140 -3.22 6.28 4.48
CA ILE A 140 -2.47 5.11 4.94
C ILE A 140 -1.13 5.09 4.21
N TYR A 141 -0.05 4.95 4.97
CA TYR A 141 1.33 4.89 4.46
C TYR A 141 2.01 3.63 4.92
N ILE A 142 2.55 2.87 3.97
CA ILE A 142 3.25 1.60 4.18
C ILE A 142 4.64 1.74 3.58
N GLY A 143 5.67 1.49 4.37
CA GLY A 143 7.06 1.48 3.93
C GLY A 143 7.44 0.23 3.13
N ASP A 144 8.73 0.08 2.88
CA ASP A 144 9.27 -1.05 2.14
C ASP A 144 9.36 -2.30 3.03
N HIS A 145 9.26 -3.48 2.43
CA HIS A 145 9.47 -4.77 3.10
C HIS A 145 8.59 -4.96 4.35
N VAL A 146 7.30 -4.66 4.25
CA VAL A 146 6.33 -4.90 5.33
C VAL A 146 5.59 -6.22 5.08
N TRP A 147 5.50 -7.06 6.12
CA TRP A 147 4.73 -8.30 6.05
C TRP A 147 3.38 -8.17 6.76
N PHE A 148 2.30 -8.39 6.02
CA PHE A 148 0.94 -8.47 6.54
C PHE A 148 0.49 -9.91 6.68
N GLY A 149 0.19 -10.34 7.90
CA GLY A 149 -0.43 -11.61 8.19
C GLY A 149 -1.86 -11.69 7.66
N GLN A 150 -2.37 -12.91 7.51
CA GLN A 150 -3.72 -13.18 7.02
C GLN A 150 -4.80 -12.43 7.81
N ASN A 151 -5.81 -11.87 7.12
CA ASN A 151 -6.89 -11.09 7.72
C ASN A 151 -6.41 -9.87 8.54
N ALA A 152 -5.31 -9.24 8.16
CA ALA A 152 -4.92 -7.96 8.75
C ALA A 152 -5.79 -6.84 8.17
N PHE A 153 -6.31 -5.97 9.05
CA PHE A 153 -7.09 -4.79 8.69
C PHE A 153 -6.31 -3.53 9.04
N ILE A 154 -6.04 -2.72 8.02
CA ILE A 154 -5.27 -1.48 8.14
C ILE A 154 -6.22 -0.32 7.85
N PHE A 155 -6.52 0.45 8.88
CA PHE A 155 -7.47 1.53 8.79
C PHE A 155 -6.79 2.90 8.81
N LYS A 156 -7.59 3.90 8.54
CA LYS A 156 -7.23 5.31 8.41
C LYS A 156 -6.23 5.81 9.45
N GLY A 157 -5.32 6.67 9.01
CA GLY A 157 -4.30 7.31 9.86
C GLY A 157 -3.20 6.36 10.31
N THR A 158 -3.04 5.22 9.64
CA THR A 158 -1.99 4.26 9.94
C THR A 158 -0.75 4.54 9.10
N GLN A 159 0.41 4.58 9.74
CA GLN A 159 1.73 4.63 9.13
C GLN A 159 2.53 3.41 9.61
N ILE A 160 2.98 2.58 8.68
CA ILE A 160 3.80 1.39 8.98
C ILE A 160 5.12 1.55 8.26
N HIS A 161 6.19 1.68 9.01
CA HIS A 161 7.51 1.90 8.44
C HIS A 161 8.20 0.60 8.06
N SER A 162 9.28 0.73 7.26
CA SER A 162 9.93 -0.38 6.56
C SER A 162 10.39 -1.51 7.49
N GLY A 163 10.32 -2.75 6.99
CA GLY A 163 10.79 -3.95 7.68
C GLY A 163 9.87 -4.51 8.76
N SER A 164 8.69 -3.91 8.98
CA SER A 164 7.79 -4.31 10.07
C SER A 164 6.90 -5.47 9.73
N ILE A 165 6.37 -6.14 10.75
CA ILE A 165 5.49 -7.30 10.64
C ILE A 165 4.17 -6.99 11.34
N ILE A 166 3.06 -7.20 10.64
CA ILE A 166 1.71 -7.13 11.18
C ILE A 166 1.15 -8.55 11.27
N GLY A 167 0.96 -9.04 12.49
CA GLY A 167 0.47 -10.40 12.72
C GLY A 167 -0.94 -10.65 12.16
N ALA A 168 -1.27 -11.93 11.93
CA ALA A 168 -2.57 -12.31 11.39
C ALA A 168 -3.74 -11.88 12.30
N GLY A 169 -4.87 -11.50 11.69
CA GLY A 169 -6.07 -11.06 12.40
C GLY A 169 -5.93 -9.72 13.13
N SER A 170 -4.87 -8.96 12.86
CA SER A 170 -4.63 -7.68 13.53
C SER A 170 -5.51 -6.57 12.98
N ILE A 171 -5.92 -5.64 13.85
CA ILE A 171 -6.61 -4.40 13.48
C ILE A 171 -5.73 -3.21 13.85
N VAL A 172 -5.22 -2.51 12.83
CA VAL A 172 -4.36 -1.33 12.97
C VAL A 172 -5.15 -0.10 12.54
N SER A 173 -5.29 0.88 13.42
CA SER A 173 -6.01 2.13 13.13
C SER A 173 -5.34 3.30 13.84
N ASN A 174 -5.11 4.39 13.11
CA ASN A 174 -4.54 5.64 13.64
C ASN A 174 -3.27 5.38 14.48
N LYS A 175 -2.34 4.63 13.92
CA LYS A 175 -1.13 4.16 14.59
C LYS A 175 0.10 4.39 13.74
N ILE A 176 1.18 4.88 14.37
CA ILE A 176 2.52 4.92 13.79
C ILE A 176 3.27 3.69 14.31
N ILE A 177 3.73 2.86 13.38
CA ILE A 177 4.50 1.63 13.66
C ILE A 177 5.91 1.85 13.12
N PRO A 178 6.94 1.85 13.98
CA PRO A 178 8.34 2.05 13.58
C PRO A 178 8.86 0.92 12.69
N SER A 179 10.09 1.08 12.21
CA SER A 179 10.77 0.05 11.43
C SER A 179 11.20 -1.15 12.27
N ASN A 180 11.27 -2.32 11.63
CA ASN A 180 11.81 -3.55 12.21
C ASN A 180 11.17 -3.97 13.53
N VAL A 181 9.86 -3.88 13.62
CA VAL A 181 9.06 -4.32 14.78
C VAL A 181 7.95 -5.28 14.36
N THR A 182 7.51 -6.10 15.29
CA THR A 182 6.32 -6.95 15.14
C THR A 182 5.17 -6.40 15.98
N TYR A 183 4.06 -6.09 15.33
CA TYR A 183 2.80 -5.72 15.96
C TYR A 183 1.71 -6.75 15.66
N ALA A 184 0.86 -7.06 16.63
CA ALA A 184 -0.27 -7.97 16.43
C ALA A 184 -1.43 -7.70 17.37
N GLY A 185 -2.61 -8.26 17.04
CA GLY A 185 -3.80 -8.27 17.87
C GLY A 185 -4.88 -7.26 17.52
N ASN A 186 -5.98 -7.30 18.25
CA ASN A 186 -7.13 -6.39 18.17
C ASN A 186 -7.52 -5.90 19.57
N PRO A 187 -7.24 -4.62 19.90
CA PRO A 187 -6.45 -3.66 19.14
C PRO A 187 -4.96 -4.06 19.04
N VAL A 188 -4.32 -3.60 17.96
CA VAL A 188 -2.89 -3.92 17.71
C VAL A 188 -1.98 -3.42 18.83
N ARG A 189 -0.99 -4.24 19.20
CA ARG A 189 0.03 -3.91 20.21
C ARG A 189 1.41 -4.37 19.74
N LEU A 190 2.45 -3.74 20.26
CA LEU A 190 3.82 -4.18 20.06
C LEU A 190 4.00 -5.58 20.68
N ILE A 191 4.53 -6.51 19.89
CA ILE A 191 4.87 -7.88 20.31
C ILE A 191 6.36 -8.02 20.52
N LYS A 192 7.16 -7.49 19.57
CA LYS A 192 8.60 -7.63 19.59
C LYS A 192 9.26 -6.45 18.87
N GLU A 193 10.30 -5.90 19.45
CA GLU A 193 11.24 -4.96 18.83
C GLU A 193 12.38 -5.71 18.15
N ASP A 194 13.13 -5.02 17.30
CA ASP A 194 14.31 -5.52 16.62
C ASP A 194 14.08 -6.85 15.87
N THR A 195 13.00 -6.89 15.09
CA THR A 195 12.63 -8.04 14.26
C THR A 195 12.74 -7.72 12.79
N PHE A 196 13.12 -8.71 12.01
CA PHE A 196 12.95 -8.69 10.55
C PHE A 196 12.46 -10.04 10.07
N TRP A 197 11.98 -10.08 8.86
CA TRP A 197 11.53 -11.30 8.19
C TRP A 197 12.28 -11.47 6.86
N ILE A 198 12.27 -12.69 6.33
CA ILE A 198 12.87 -13.01 5.03
C ILE A 198 11.80 -13.50 4.06
N PRO A 199 11.91 -13.20 2.75
CA PRO A 199 10.90 -13.57 1.76
C PRO A 199 10.74 -15.09 1.53
N HIS A 200 11.73 -15.88 1.93
CA HIS A 200 11.71 -17.32 1.71
C HIS A 200 10.69 -18.02 2.60
N SER A 201 9.77 -18.77 1.98
CA SER A 201 8.79 -19.57 2.72
C SER A 201 9.45 -20.76 3.41
N THR A 202 9.17 -20.89 4.70
CA THR A 202 9.64 -22.02 5.53
C THR A 202 8.85 -23.30 5.29
N GLN A 203 7.74 -23.25 4.55
CA GLN A 203 6.83 -24.39 4.36
C GLN A 203 7.46 -25.56 3.61
N ASN A 204 8.47 -25.30 2.78
CA ASN A 204 9.16 -26.28 1.98
C ASN A 204 10.57 -26.61 2.50
N TRP A 205 10.91 -26.16 3.70
CA TRP A 205 12.21 -26.42 4.29
C TRP A 205 12.37 -27.90 4.68
N SER A 206 13.52 -28.46 4.37
CA SER A 206 13.95 -29.75 4.87
C SER A 206 14.38 -29.66 6.34
N GLY A 207 14.57 -30.79 7.01
CA GLY A 207 15.14 -30.80 8.37
C GLY A 207 16.50 -30.13 8.45
N GLU A 208 17.34 -30.31 7.42
CA GLU A 208 18.66 -29.68 7.31
C GLU A 208 18.56 -28.16 7.15
N ASP A 209 17.58 -27.66 6.37
CA ASP A 209 17.32 -26.22 6.23
C ASP A 209 16.91 -25.61 7.57
N ILE A 210 16.03 -26.27 8.32
CA ILE A 210 15.57 -25.83 9.63
C ILE A 210 16.75 -25.71 10.61
N GLU A 211 17.64 -26.68 10.63
CA GLU A 211 18.82 -26.66 11.49
C GLU A 211 19.79 -25.53 11.12
N LYS A 212 20.05 -25.33 9.83
CA LYS A 212 20.97 -24.29 9.33
C LYS A 212 20.43 -22.88 9.53
N MET A 213 19.10 -22.70 9.55
CA MET A 213 18.45 -21.39 9.67
C MET A 213 18.08 -21.02 11.10
N SER A 214 18.77 -21.59 12.10
CA SER A 214 18.63 -21.16 13.50
C SER A 214 19.15 -19.73 13.74
N GLU A 215 20.08 -19.27 12.91
CA GLU A 215 20.59 -17.88 12.89
C GLU A 215 20.67 -17.36 11.47
N TYR A 216 20.22 -16.13 11.25
CA TYR A 216 20.31 -15.43 9.96
C TYR A 216 20.87 -14.03 10.18
N LYS A 217 22.02 -13.75 9.58
CA LYS A 217 22.70 -12.45 9.67
C LYS A 217 22.52 -11.72 8.34
N SER A 218 21.82 -10.61 8.34
CA SER A 218 21.66 -9.77 7.17
C SER A 218 21.34 -8.35 7.57
N GLU A 219 22.02 -7.40 6.94
CA GLU A 219 21.70 -5.98 7.06
C GLU A 219 20.68 -5.52 6.01
N ILE A 220 20.35 -6.36 5.02
CA ILE A 220 19.45 -6.00 3.93
C ILE A 220 18.04 -5.67 4.45
N PHE A 221 17.59 -6.38 5.48
CA PHE A 221 16.21 -6.28 6.02
C PHE A 221 16.12 -5.41 7.28
N THR A 222 17.18 -4.68 7.62
CA THR A 222 17.19 -3.70 8.72
C THR A 222 17.13 -2.28 8.14
N PHE A 223 16.26 -1.44 8.67
CA PHE A 223 16.00 -0.10 8.18
C PHE A 223 16.19 0.91 9.29
N GLU A 224 16.97 1.96 9.01
CA GLU A 224 17.31 3.02 9.97
C GLU A 224 17.11 4.39 9.33
N ASN A 225 16.74 5.38 10.12
CA ASN A 225 16.64 6.76 9.64
C ASN A 225 18.01 7.27 9.19
N ASP A 226 18.03 7.88 8.03
CA ASP A 226 19.18 8.61 7.48
C ASP A 226 18.71 9.82 6.67
N GLU A 227 19.61 10.49 5.96
CA GLU A 227 19.31 11.67 5.13
C GLU A 227 18.39 11.38 3.93
N THR A 228 18.15 10.11 3.60
CA THR A 228 17.25 9.70 2.52
C THR A 228 15.84 9.40 3.00
N THR A 229 15.59 9.46 4.30
CA THR A 229 14.29 9.14 4.89
C THR A 229 13.27 10.23 4.59
N LEU A 230 12.12 9.83 4.07
CA LEU A 230 10.97 10.69 3.78
C LEU A 230 9.97 10.66 4.96
N ASP A 231 9.45 11.83 5.34
CA ASP A 231 8.39 11.91 6.35
C ASP A 231 7.01 11.68 5.70
N PHE A 232 6.29 10.68 6.18
CA PHE A 232 4.95 10.37 5.69
C PHE A 232 3.94 11.52 5.91
N ASN A 233 4.15 12.38 6.91
CA ASN A 233 3.27 13.53 7.10
C ASN A 233 3.55 14.61 6.07
N GLU A 234 4.81 14.86 5.71
CA GLU A 234 5.17 15.80 4.64
C GLU A 234 4.65 15.30 3.29
N ILE A 235 4.75 13.99 3.03
CA ILE A 235 4.13 13.37 1.85
C ILE A 235 2.61 13.59 1.82
N ASP A 236 1.92 13.36 2.94
CA ASP A 236 0.46 13.55 3.02
C ASP A 236 0.08 15.01 2.75
N GLU A 237 0.81 15.95 3.34
CA GLU A 237 0.56 17.37 3.13
C GLU A 237 0.75 17.81 1.68
N GLU A 238 1.73 17.27 0.98
CA GLU A 238 2.00 17.62 -0.40
C GLU A 238 0.93 17.02 -1.33
N LEU A 239 0.66 15.72 -1.21
CA LEU A 239 -0.35 15.06 -2.04
C LEU A 239 -1.77 15.63 -1.83
N LEU A 240 -2.08 16.13 -0.64
CA LEU A 240 -3.39 16.74 -0.35
C LEU A 240 -3.57 18.14 -0.96
N LYS A 241 -2.50 18.79 -1.35
CA LYS A 241 -2.53 20.11 -2.01
C LYS A 241 -2.49 19.99 -3.54
N SER A 242 -2.03 18.86 -4.04
CA SER A 242 -1.75 18.60 -5.45
C SER A 242 -2.98 18.11 -6.21
N ASN A 243 -3.08 18.48 -7.48
CA ASN A 243 -3.98 17.81 -8.43
C ASN A 243 -3.36 16.48 -8.90
N ALA A 244 -4.04 15.73 -9.78
CA ALA A 244 -3.58 14.43 -10.23
C ALA A 244 -2.20 14.49 -10.95
N GLU A 245 -1.99 15.45 -11.84
CA GLU A 245 -0.72 15.58 -12.57
C GLU A 245 0.44 15.94 -11.62
N GLU A 246 0.25 16.91 -10.72
CA GLU A 246 1.24 17.31 -9.71
C GLU A 246 1.56 16.16 -8.75
N SER A 247 0.55 15.38 -8.37
CA SER A 247 0.74 14.17 -7.54
C SER A 247 1.55 13.10 -8.26
N LEU A 248 1.33 12.93 -9.57
CA LEU A 248 2.13 12.00 -10.39
C LEU A 248 3.59 12.44 -10.49
N ASP A 249 3.85 13.73 -10.70
CA ASP A 249 5.19 14.29 -10.70
C ASP A 249 5.89 14.03 -9.35
N TYR A 250 5.19 14.29 -8.25
CA TYR A 250 5.70 14.03 -6.90
C TYR A 250 6.06 12.55 -6.70
N ILE A 251 5.16 11.62 -7.07
CA ILE A 251 5.40 10.18 -7.01
C ILE A 251 6.65 9.81 -7.80
N THR A 252 6.76 10.31 -9.03
CA THR A 252 7.88 10.01 -9.92
C THR A 252 9.21 10.47 -9.35
N ILE A 253 9.26 11.64 -8.74
CA ILE A 253 10.49 12.21 -8.16
C ILE A 253 10.90 11.49 -6.88
N TYR A 254 9.97 11.24 -5.98
CA TYR A 254 10.27 10.82 -4.60
C TYR A 254 10.09 9.33 -4.35
N PHE A 255 9.07 8.67 -4.93
CA PHE A 255 8.80 7.27 -4.61
C PHE A 255 9.53 6.29 -5.52
N LEU A 256 9.88 6.69 -6.74
CA LEU A 256 10.68 5.84 -7.62
C LEU A 256 12.16 5.86 -7.26
N ASN A 257 12.57 6.74 -6.37
CA ASN A 257 13.90 6.74 -5.80
C ASN A 257 14.05 5.55 -4.84
N ASN A 258 14.91 4.59 -5.18
CA ASN A 258 15.07 3.32 -4.46
C ASN A 258 16.09 3.41 -3.31
N HIS A 259 16.12 4.49 -2.55
CA HIS A 259 16.93 4.52 -1.34
C HIS A 259 16.37 3.53 -0.30
N LYS A 260 17.23 2.69 0.25
CA LYS A 260 16.87 1.63 1.20
C LYS A 260 16.05 2.15 2.39
N ASN A 261 16.46 3.29 2.95
CA ASN A 261 15.88 3.83 4.18
C ASN A 261 14.78 4.87 3.95
N ARG A 262 14.31 5.06 2.70
CA ARG A 262 13.36 6.11 2.35
C ARG A 262 12.09 6.16 3.21
N PHE A 263 11.65 5.04 3.76
CA PHE A 263 10.48 4.94 4.63
C PHE A 263 10.82 4.32 6.00
N ALA A 264 12.04 4.53 6.47
CA ALA A 264 12.45 4.08 7.78
C ALA A 264 11.96 5.02 8.89
N LEU A 265 11.74 4.47 10.07
CA LEU A 265 11.50 5.23 11.30
C LEU A 265 12.08 4.45 12.48
N LYS A 266 13.00 5.07 13.21
CA LYS A 266 13.55 4.46 14.41
C LYS A 266 12.52 4.47 15.54
N ASN A 267 12.47 3.39 16.30
CA ASN A 267 11.69 3.40 17.54
C ASN A 267 12.34 4.42 18.50
N ASN A 268 11.61 5.47 18.85
CA ASN A 268 12.13 6.42 19.82
C ASN A 268 12.18 5.70 21.16
N GLU A 269 13.38 5.61 21.74
CA GLU A 269 13.56 5.16 23.12
C GLU A 269 12.60 5.96 24.02
N LYS A 270 11.90 5.24 24.89
CA LYS A 270 10.93 5.79 25.85
C LYS A 270 11.60 6.67 26.89
#